data_a1a6a9530ba8762dd0377dfa79901cc0
#
_entry.id   a1a6a9530ba8762dd0377dfa79901cc0
#
_cell.length_a   1.000
_cell.length_b   1.000
_cell.length_c   1.000
_cell.angle_alpha   90.00
_cell.angle_beta   90.00
_cell.angle_gamma   90.00
#
_symmetry.space_group_name_H-M   'P 1'
#
loop_
_entity.id
_entity.type
_entity.pdbx_description
1 polymer ?
#
loop_
_entity_poly.entity_id
_entity_poly.type
_entity_poly.pdbx_seq_one_letter_code
_entity_poly.pdbx_strand_id
1 'polypeptide(L)'
;VGSADPYKGAGVVTRPAYGDGDAAPVELTATAANADGSVTKTAKVSVIVKEKTREVPDEAYAAVTFLSDSDKTNGKTGEALYMSATEGNNFFSFKEINNSNPVIESYADTKGLRDPYVLKSHDGDKYYMIATDLKVSAQGWGQNQQYGSLKVEVWESKDMVNWTRTNAADGDTGIKINVDNAGMTWAPEAYWDDSLGAYVVFFSSRMYTDDTRSTAVTSTNTGYAYNVLLYCITRDFKTFTEPVMWQDTNYSRIDSTVIKVGDYYYRFTKNEESGAAGSYITNGKSTFLERSKVLTATTEEASPDTDPETGWQLLDQRILPFEGPEAIKLNAGDKYQNEAGDAMVIMADSGGYQPYMTSESALLSCDWNNRLSQTDGWHTQKDQNAGVSGYVYANGMPTPTRHGAFVNVPAAIAENMHRWTTANPTTPDATDSTTKLERGRDTLTATVTAKDGGNVAGSVVFTAGDWTETVKLNADGVATVTAPEGALGKVSKITAAYGGYTDNLVNVSDDAIEQTPDPDPTPDPTPDPDPTPAPTTKPGTTTTKKTAKKAAVVVNTGANVKGIALVAAILAIGGALAVLRRWKAAR
;
A
#
# COMPACT_ATOMS: atom_id res chain seq x y z
N VAL A 1 -1.79 -2.70 -28.36
CA VAL A 1 -0.54 -3.45 -28.39
C VAL A 1 0.48 -2.58 -29.10
N GLY A 2 1.55 -2.18 -28.48
CA GLY A 2 2.62 -1.52 -29.21
C GLY A 2 3.09 -0.21 -28.64
N SER A 3 3.16 -0.06 -27.32
CA SER A 3 4.07 0.89 -26.71
C SER A 3 5.46 0.23 -26.63
N ALA A 4 6.52 0.94 -26.97
CA ALA A 4 7.89 0.52 -26.70
C ALA A 4 8.15 0.41 -25.19
N ASP A 5 7.34 1.07 -24.39
CA ASP A 5 7.29 0.94 -22.96
C ASP A 5 6.39 -0.27 -22.59
N PRO A 6 6.91 -1.35 -22.00
CA PRO A 6 6.13 -2.54 -21.65
C PRO A 6 5.03 -2.23 -20.61
N TYR A 7 5.09 -1.08 -19.96
CA TYR A 7 4.14 -0.63 -18.94
C TYR A 7 3.12 0.39 -19.46
N LYS A 8 3.29 0.92 -20.66
CA LYS A 8 2.30 1.76 -21.35
C LYS A 8 1.61 0.95 -22.44
N GLY A 9 0.37 0.72 -22.35
CA GLY A 9 -0.31 -0.01 -23.37
C GLY A 9 -1.81 -0.09 -23.12
N ALA A 10 -2.59 -0.64 -24.05
CA ALA A 10 -4.03 -0.75 -23.96
C ALA A 10 -4.48 -2.01 -23.19
N GLY A 11 -5.40 -1.90 -22.31
CA GLY A 11 -6.06 -2.97 -21.55
C GLY A 11 -6.31 -2.51 -20.12
N VAL A 12 -7.53 -2.16 -19.84
CA VAL A 12 -7.99 -1.94 -18.46
C VAL A 12 -8.59 -3.25 -18.00
N VAL A 13 -8.18 -3.71 -16.82
CA VAL A 13 -8.78 -4.86 -16.15
C VAL A 13 -9.61 -4.33 -15.00
N THR A 14 -10.90 -4.64 -15.00
CA THR A 14 -11.78 -4.37 -13.86
C THR A 14 -11.92 -5.65 -13.05
N ARG A 15 -11.50 -5.63 -11.81
CA ARG A 15 -11.68 -6.76 -10.88
C ARG A 15 -13.14 -6.83 -10.48
N PRO A 16 -13.74 -8.04 -10.39
CA PRO A 16 -15.04 -8.22 -9.75
C PRO A 16 -15.05 -7.64 -8.33
N ALA A 17 -16.20 -7.19 -7.85
CA ALA A 17 -16.29 -6.74 -6.46
C ALA A 17 -16.05 -7.90 -5.48
N TYR A 18 -15.63 -7.59 -4.26
CA TYR A 18 -15.51 -8.58 -3.20
C TYR A 18 -16.84 -9.32 -3.00
N GLY A 19 -16.80 -10.61 -3.01
CA GLY A 19 -17.97 -11.47 -2.94
C GLY A 19 -18.61 -11.84 -4.29
N ASP A 20 -18.17 -11.29 -5.40
CA ASP A 20 -18.67 -11.69 -6.74
C ASP A 20 -17.98 -12.95 -7.27
N GLY A 21 -16.88 -13.34 -6.62
CA GLY A 21 -16.02 -14.42 -7.08
C GLY A 21 -15.11 -13.99 -8.24
N ASP A 22 -14.14 -14.82 -8.52
CA ASP A 22 -13.20 -14.59 -9.63
C ASP A 22 -13.92 -14.55 -10.98
N ALA A 23 -13.44 -13.70 -11.87
CA ALA A 23 -13.96 -13.66 -13.24
C ALA A 23 -13.72 -14.98 -13.98
N ALA A 24 -14.55 -15.29 -14.95
CA ALA A 24 -14.33 -16.43 -15.83
C ALA A 24 -12.96 -16.32 -16.53
N PRO A 25 -12.25 -17.43 -16.76
CA PRO A 25 -10.95 -17.41 -17.44
C PRO A 25 -11.03 -16.77 -18.81
N VAL A 26 -10.10 -15.86 -19.12
CA VAL A 26 -9.93 -15.21 -20.40
C VAL A 26 -8.72 -15.80 -21.11
N GLU A 27 -8.91 -16.30 -22.33
CA GLU A 27 -7.80 -16.76 -23.15
C GLU A 27 -7.18 -15.59 -23.92
N LEU A 28 -5.90 -15.34 -23.67
CA LEU A 28 -5.10 -14.37 -24.39
C LEU A 28 -4.21 -15.11 -25.41
N THR A 29 -4.14 -14.58 -26.63
CA THR A 29 -3.26 -15.09 -27.67
C THR A 29 -2.12 -14.10 -27.92
N ALA A 30 -0.90 -14.50 -27.64
CA ALA A 30 0.31 -13.76 -28.01
C ALA A 30 0.80 -14.27 -29.36
N THR A 31 1.05 -13.35 -30.29
CA THR A 31 1.62 -13.68 -31.61
C THR A 31 2.94 -12.95 -31.77
N ALA A 32 4.01 -13.68 -32.00
CA ALA A 32 5.30 -13.14 -32.40
C ALA A 32 5.55 -13.41 -33.90
N ALA A 33 6.02 -12.39 -34.60
CA ALA A 33 6.40 -12.50 -36.00
C ALA A 33 7.86 -12.02 -36.20
N ASN A 34 8.57 -12.59 -37.19
CA ASN A 34 9.81 -12.00 -37.64
C ASN A 34 9.55 -10.67 -38.37
N ALA A 35 10.62 -9.92 -38.70
CA ALA A 35 10.49 -8.56 -39.22
C ALA A 35 9.72 -8.47 -40.57
N ASP A 36 9.74 -9.52 -41.39
CA ASP A 36 9.06 -9.58 -42.68
C ASP A 36 7.68 -10.29 -42.62
N GLY A 37 7.30 -10.76 -41.41
CA GLY A 37 6.02 -11.44 -41.19
C GLY A 37 5.93 -12.86 -41.77
N SER A 38 7.00 -13.38 -42.37
CA SER A 38 7.00 -14.71 -43.01
C SER A 38 6.93 -15.87 -42.02
N VAL A 39 7.31 -15.64 -40.76
CA VAL A 39 7.21 -16.62 -39.68
C VAL A 39 6.45 -16.02 -38.52
N THR A 40 5.35 -16.67 -38.14
CA THR A 40 4.59 -16.32 -36.95
C THR A 40 4.54 -17.49 -35.98
N LYS A 41 4.61 -17.22 -34.69
CA LYS A 41 4.35 -18.17 -33.62
C LYS A 41 3.33 -17.60 -32.68
N THR A 42 2.40 -18.42 -32.28
CA THR A 42 1.36 -18.06 -31.31
C THR A 42 1.51 -18.86 -30.04
N ALA A 43 1.24 -18.22 -28.90
CA ALA A 43 1.10 -18.87 -27.62
C ALA A 43 -0.24 -18.42 -27.00
N LYS A 44 -0.94 -19.32 -26.34
CA LYS A 44 -2.16 -19.04 -25.61
C LYS A 44 -1.89 -19.07 -24.12
N VAL A 45 -2.43 -18.09 -23.40
CA VAL A 45 -2.34 -17.98 -21.94
C VAL A 45 -3.75 -17.77 -21.41
N SER A 46 -4.16 -18.58 -20.46
CA SER A 46 -5.41 -18.39 -19.73
C SER A 46 -5.16 -17.52 -18.50
N VAL A 47 -5.91 -16.45 -18.35
CA VAL A 47 -5.80 -15.50 -17.24
C VAL A 47 -7.12 -15.45 -16.48
N ILE A 48 -7.06 -15.53 -15.18
CA ILE A 48 -8.21 -15.32 -14.29
C ILE A 48 -8.02 -13.98 -13.59
N VAL A 49 -9.02 -13.10 -13.71
CA VAL A 49 -9.06 -11.85 -12.94
C VAL A 49 -9.69 -12.15 -11.59
N LYS A 50 -8.89 -12.03 -10.55
CA LYS A 50 -9.33 -12.24 -9.17
C LYS A 50 -10.31 -11.16 -8.74
N GLU A 51 -11.29 -11.52 -7.91
CA GLU A 51 -12.13 -10.53 -7.26
C GLU A 51 -11.30 -9.58 -6.38
N LYS A 52 -11.84 -8.42 -6.04
CA LYS A 52 -11.22 -7.50 -5.08
C LYS A 52 -11.06 -8.19 -3.72
N THR A 53 -10.05 -7.79 -2.98
CA THR A 53 -9.87 -8.21 -1.59
C THR A 53 -10.89 -7.52 -0.68
N ARG A 54 -11.07 -8.08 0.50
CA ARG A 54 -11.85 -7.45 1.56
C ARG A 54 -11.19 -6.12 1.96
N GLU A 55 -11.98 -5.06 1.98
CA GLU A 55 -11.55 -3.74 2.46
C GLU A 55 -11.84 -3.66 3.97
N VAL A 56 -10.81 -3.35 4.76
CA VAL A 56 -10.89 -3.17 6.20
C VAL A 56 -10.22 -1.84 6.54
N PRO A 57 -10.80 -0.99 7.38
CA PRO A 57 -10.16 0.24 7.84
C PRO A 57 -8.82 -0.02 8.52
N ASP A 58 -7.84 0.84 8.26
CA ASP A 58 -6.58 0.82 8.98
C ASP A 58 -6.76 1.54 10.33
N GLU A 59 -6.57 0.81 11.43
CA GLU A 59 -6.74 1.29 12.81
C GLU A 59 -5.53 0.97 13.70
N ALA A 60 -4.38 0.71 13.07
CA ALA A 60 -3.10 0.48 13.72
C ALA A 60 -1.97 0.78 12.74
N TYR A 61 -0.72 0.64 13.21
CA TYR A 61 0.47 0.77 12.40
C TYR A 61 1.44 -0.37 12.68
N ALA A 62 2.19 -0.75 11.64
CA ALA A 62 3.33 -1.63 11.74
C ALA A 62 4.59 -0.87 11.35
N ALA A 63 5.71 -1.23 11.94
CA ALA A 63 7.03 -0.70 11.63
C ALA A 63 8.02 -1.83 11.35
N VAL A 64 8.89 -1.62 10.38
CA VAL A 64 10.04 -2.46 10.09
C VAL A 64 11.29 -1.60 10.18
N THR A 65 12.25 -2.03 10.99
CA THR A 65 13.50 -1.29 11.26
C THR A 65 14.68 -2.25 11.31
N PHE A 66 15.90 -1.73 11.33
CA PHE A 66 17.08 -2.54 11.54
C PHE A 66 17.94 -2.01 12.70
N LEU A 67 18.87 -2.82 13.15
CA LEU A 67 19.98 -2.40 14.01
C LEU A 67 21.28 -2.54 13.24
N SER A 68 22.17 -1.55 13.32
CA SER A 68 23.53 -1.76 12.82
C SER A 68 24.31 -2.67 13.75
N ASP A 69 25.38 -3.29 13.25
CA ASP A 69 26.28 -4.10 14.09
C ASP A 69 26.90 -3.30 15.23
N SER A 70 27.04 -1.97 15.09
CA SER A 70 27.54 -1.07 16.12
C SER A 70 26.50 -0.74 17.21
N ASP A 71 25.22 -0.80 16.88
CA ASP A 71 24.13 -0.37 17.77
C ASP A 71 23.52 -1.55 18.55
N LYS A 72 23.90 -2.78 18.20
CA LYS A 72 23.39 -3.97 18.87
C LYS A 72 23.78 -4.02 20.34
N THR A 73 22.81 -4.28 21.20
CA THR A 73 22.98 -4.45 22.65
C THR A 73 22.29 -5.72 23.11
N ASN A 74 22.70 -6.23 24.27
CA ASN A 74 22.01 -7.33 24.97
C ASN A 74 21.76 -8.60 24.12
N GLY A 75 22.69 -8.94 23.22
CA GLY A 75 22.59 -10.16 22.41
C GLY A 75 21.71 -10.04 21.17
N LYS A 76 21.21 -8.85 20.85
CA LYS A 76 20.47 -8.62 19.59
C LYS A 76 21.40 -8.82 18.37
N THR A 77 20.84 -9.31 17.27
CA THR A 77 21.54 -9.49 15.99
C THR A 77 21.62 -8.15 15.26
N GLY A 78 22.80 -7.74 14.82
CA GLY A 78 22.98 -6.58 13.96
C GLY A 78 22.75 -6.91 12.49
N GLU A 79 22.41 -5.92 11.67
CA GLU A 79 22.11 -6.06 10.24
C GLU A 79 20.98 -7.09 9.99
N ALA A 80 19.93 -7.04 10.83
CA ALA A 80 18.73 -7.88 10.75
C ALA A 80 17.49 -7.02 10.94
N LEU A 81 16.31 -7.49 10.48
CA LEU A 81 15.07 -6.72 10.52
C LEU A 81 14.23 -7.05 11.75
N TYR A 82 13.85 -6.01 12.44
CA TYR A 82 12.99 -6.02 13.61
C TYR A 82 11.64 -5.39 13.26
N MET A 83 10.58 -5.88 13.86
CA MET A 83 9.24 -5.37 13.65
C MET A 83 8.57 -4.96 14.94
N SER A 84 7.68 -4.01 14.81
CA SER A 84 6.85 -3.50 15.90
C SER A 84 5.45 -3.20 15.39
N ALA A 85 4.46 -3.23 16.26
CA ALA A 85 3.11 -2.79 15.96
C ALA A 85 2.60 -1.88 17.06
N THR A 86 1.64 -1.00 16.74
CA THR A 86 1.03 -0.12 17.75
C THR A 86 -0.02 -0.83 18.57
N GLU A 87 -0.23 -0.35 19.80
CA GLU A 87 -1.37 -0.72 20.62
C GLU A 87 -2.59 0.13 20.20
N GLY A 88 -3.35 -0.36 19.21
CA GLY A 88 -4.50 0.34 18.62
C GLY A 88 -4.09 1.52 17.72
N ASN A 89 -5.06 2.40 17.47
CA ASN A 89 -4.92 3.55 16.56
C ASN A 89 -4.20 4.72 17.25
N ASN A 90 -2.91 4.54 17.49
CA ASN A 90 -2.05 5.50 18.19
C ASN A 90 -0.60 5.35 17.70
N PHE A 91 -0.18 6.19 16.76
CA PHE A 91 1.14 6.11 16.11
C PHE A 91 2.31 6.07 17.10
N PHE A 92 2.18 6.63 18.28
CA PHE A 92 3.24 6.63 19.30
C PHE A 92 3.03 5.58 20.40
N SER A 93 2.57 4.38 20.05
CA SER A 93 2.38 3.26 21.00
C SER A 93 3.01 1.95 20.51
N PHE A 94 4.07 2.01 19.71
CA PHE A 94 4.74 0.82 19.18
C PHE A 94 5.31 -0.07 20.29
N LYS A 95 5.13 -1.37 20.10
CA LYS A 95 5.75 -2.42 20.89
C LYS A 95 6.51 -3.38 19.97
N GLU A 96 7.73 -3.72 20.34
CA GLU A 96 8.48 -4.75 19.63
C GLU A 96 7.76 -6.10 19.72
N ILE A 97 7.75 -6.84 18.61
CA ILE A 97 7.19 -8.18 18.52
C ILE A 97 8.31 -9.24 18.61
N ASN A 98 7.97 -10.52 18.51
CA ASN A 98 8.90 -11.65 18.51
C ASN A 98 9.82 -11.70 19.75
N ASN A 99 9.34 -11.23 20.90
CA ASN A 99 10.15 -11.09 22.11
C ASN A 99 11.44 -10.28 21.89
N SER A 100 11.37 -9.24 21.07
CA SER A 100 12.51 -8.39 20.68
C SER A 100 13.63 -9.12 19.91
N ASN A 101 13.33 -10.26 19.28
CA ASN A 101 14.23 -10.91 18.34
C ASN A 101 13.92 -10.44 16.90
N PRO A 102 14.88 -10.56 15.96
CA PRO A 102 14.62 -10.23 14.57
C PRO A 102 13.52 -11.11 14.00
N VAL A 103 12.71 -10.56 13.10
CA VAL A 103 11.72 -11.29 12.34
C VAL A 103 12.34 -11.87 11.07
N ILE A 104 13.29 -11.16 10.47
CA ILE A 104 14.01 -11.60 9.28
C ILE A 104 15.51 -11.40 9.49
N GLU A 105 16.27 -12.46 9.21
CA GLU A 105 17.73 -12.48 9.05
C GLU A 105 18.05 -12.95 7.63
N SER A 106 19.04 -12.35 6.97
CA SER A 106 19.54 -12.84 5.69
C SER A 106 20.74 -13.74 5.87
N TYR A 107 20.72 -14.86 5.19
CA TYR A 107 21.85 -15.79 5.06
C TYR A 107 22.44 -15.80 3.65
N ALA A 108 21.84 -15.01 2.74
CA ALA A 108 22.23 -14.87 1.36
C ALA A 108 23.18 -13.68 1.14
N ASP A 109 23.84 -13.66 0.02
CA ASP A 109 24.67 -12.56 -0.50
C ASP A 109 25.60 -11.94 0.58
N THR A 110 25.39 -10.69 1.02
CA THR A 110 26.23 -10.05 2.06
C THR A 110 25.94 -10.55 3.47
N LYS A 111 24.81 -11.23 3.68
CA LYS A 111 24.31 -11.71 4.98
C LYS A 111 23.99 -10.60 5.98
N GLY A 112 23.53 -9.48 5.47
CA GLY A 112 23.08 -8.35 6.28
C GLY A 112 21.92 -7.61 5.60
N LEU A 113 21.02 -7.07 6.40
CA LEU A 113 19.85 -6.33 5.97
C LEU A 113 19.82 -4.95 6.61
N ARG A 114 19.63 -3.90 5.79
CA ARG A 114 19.49 -2.51 6.24
C ARG A 114 18.37 -1.81 5.50
N ASP A 115 18.01 -0.64 5.99
CA ASP A 115 17.12 0.31 5.34
C ASP A 115 15.86 -0.36 4.76
N PRO A 116 15.08 -1.12 5.56
CA PRO A 116 13.92 -1.82 5.06
C PRO A 116 12.80 -0.84 4.75
N TYR A 117 12.15 -1.03 3.61
CA TYR A 117 10.93 -0.36 3.24
C TYR A 117 9.77 -1.34 3.15
N VAL A 118 8.64 -1.00 3.74
CA VAL A 118 7.41 -1.82 3.73
C VAL A 118 6.24 -1.03 3.17
N LEU A 119 5.45 -1.66 2.31
CA LEU A 119 4.26 -1.04 1.74
C LEU A 119 3.11 -2.04 1.63
N LYS A 120 1.88 -1.55 1.75
CA LYS A 120 0.67 -2.30 1.38
C LYS A 120 0.60 -2.37 -0.15
N SER A 121 0.27 -3.54 -0.71
CA SER A 121 0.07 -3.67 -2.15
C SER A 121 -1.05 -2.75 -2.63
N HIS A 122 -0.94 -2.27 -3.88
CA HIS A 122 -1.99 -1.44 -4.50
C HIS A 122 -3.37 -2.12 -4.48
N ASP A 123 -3.38 -3.45 -4.60
CA ASP A 123 -4.62 -4.23 -4.54
C ASP A 123 -5.12 -4.50 -3.11
N GLY A 124 -4.37 -4.11 -2.09
CA GLY A 124 -4.70 -4.30 -0.67
C GLY A 124 -4.65 -5.76 -0.18
N ASP A 125 -4.11 -6.69 -0.98
CA ASP A 125 -4.15 -8.14 -0.70
C ASP A 125 -2.96 -8.66 0.08
N LYS A 126 -1.91 -7.86 0.23
CA LYS A 126 -0.66 -8.22 0.90
C LYS A 126 0.21 -6.99 1.18
N TYR A 127 1.32 -7.25 1.81
CA TYR A 127 2.40 -6.30 2.03
C TYR A 127 3.65 -6.77 1.28
N TYR A 128 4.43 -5.84 0.76
CA TYR A 128 5.77 -6.08 0.25
C TYR A 128 6.79 -5.43 1.18
N MET A 129 7.94 -6.04 1.30
CA MET A 129 9.09 -5.50 1.98
C MET A 129 10.32 -5.62 1.10
N ILE A 130 11.07 -4.53 0.99
CA ILE A 130 12.34 -4.45 0.27
C ILE A 130 13.40 -4.02 1.28
N ALA A 131 14.61 -4.57 1.18
CA ALA A 131 15.72 -4.15 2.03
C ALA A 131 17.04 -4.09 1.28
N THR A 132 17.94 -3.25 1.75
CA THR A 132 19.33 -3.18 1.31
C THR A 132 20.05 -4.48 1.73
N ASP A 133 20.68 -5.15 0.77
CA ASP A 133 21.62 -6.25 1.01
C ASP A 133 22.99 -5.68 1.39
N LEU A 134 23.20 -5.48 2.68
CA LEU A 134 24.43 -4.85 3.20
C LEU A 134 24.80 -5.35 4.59
N LYS A 135 26.03 -5.86 4.72
CA LYS A 135 26.69 -6.12 6.00
C LYS A 135 27.97 -5.30 6.09
N VAL A 136 27.90 -4.19 6.80
CA VAL A 136 29.03 -3.23 6.90
C VAL A 136 30.24 -3.86 7.58
N SER A 137 30.03 -4.64 8.63
CA SER A 137 31.13 -5.29 9.39
C SER A 137 31.92 -6.31 8.58
N ALA A 138 31.36 -6.81 7.44
CA ALA A 138 32.02 -7.81 6.63
C ALA A 138 33.21 -7.24 5.83
N GLN A 139 33.11 -6.01 5.29
CA GLN A 139 34.14 -5.44 4.43
C GLN A 139 34.31 -3.91 4.57
N GLY A 140 33.53 -3.26 5.45
CA GLY A 140 33.59 -1.81 5.67
C GLY A 140 32.91 -0.96 4.61
N TRP A 141 32.70 0.31 4.91
CA TRP A 141 31.94 1.25 4.07
C TRP A 141 32.54 1.43 2.66
N GLY A 142 33.85 1.61 2.56
CA GLY A 142 34.49 1.87 1.26
C GLY A 142 34.33 0.73 0.29
N GLN A 143 34.54 -0.51 0.73
CA GLN A 143 34.36 -1.69 -0.12
C GLN A 143 32.88 -1.92 -0.47
N ASN A 144 31.97 -1.68 0.46
CA ASN A 144 30.55 -1.81 0.20
C ASN A 144 30.02 -0.73 -0.74
N GLN A 145 30.63 0.44 -0.82
CA GLN A 145 30.31 1.46 -1.81
C GLN A 145 30.86 1.15 -3.21
N GLN A 146 31.96 0.41 -3.29
CA GLN A 146 32.63 0.09 -4.55
C GLN A 146 32.19 -1.27 -5.11
N TYR A 147 32.20 -2.28 -4.25
CA TYR A 147 31.92 -3.66 -4.63
C TYR A 147 30.74 -4.23 -3.83
N GLY A 148 29.82 -3.36 -3.45
CA GLY A 148 28.58 -3.74 -2.77
C GLY A 148 27.64 -4.56 -3.61
N SER A 149 26.56 -5.00 -3.00
CA SER A 149 25.51 -5.75 -3.67
C SER A 149 24.78 -4.88 -4.71
N LEU A 150 24.51 -5.46 -5.87
CA LEU A 150 23.65 -4.87 -6.91
C LEU A 150 22.21 -5.39 -6.82
N LYS A 151 21.91 -6.05 -5.71
CA LYS A 151 20.62 -6.69 -5.44
C LYS A 151 19.88 -5.97 -4.32
N VAL A 152 18.60 -6.21 -4.28
CA VAL A 152 17.71 -5.94 -3.14
C VAL A 152 17.13 -7.25 -2.65
N GLU A 153 16.85 -7.33 -1.38
CA GLU A 153 16.16 -8.43 -0.76
C GLU A 153 14.66 -8.11 -0.71
N VAL A 154 13.80 -9.05 -1.15
CA VAL A 154 12.36 -8.77 -1.31
C VAL A 154 11.50 -9.89 -0.77
N TRP A 155 10.49 -9.53 0.02
CA TRP A 155 9.50 -10.46 0.57
C TRP A 155 8.08 -9.96 0.36
N GLU A 156 7.12 -10.89 0.43
CA GLU A 156 5.69 -10.62 0.50
C GLU A 156 5.08 -11.30 1.73
N SER A 157 4.06 -10.69 2.32
CA SER A 157 3.30 -11.21 3.46
C SER A 157 1.85 -10.75 3.40
N LYS A 158 0.92 -11.56 3.92
CA LYS A 158 -0.48 -11.15 4.08
C LYS A 158 -0.80 -10.59 5.47
N ASP A 159 0.13 -10.73 6.41
CA ASP A 159 -0.11 -10.47 7.83
C ASP A 159 1.06 -9.79 8.57
N MET A 160 2.03 -9.28 7.83
CA MET A 160 3.20 -8.54 8.35
C MET A 160 4.19 -9.37 9.17
N VAL A 161 3.96 -10.67 9.37
CA VAL A 161 4.84 -11.54 10.19
C VAL A 161 5.25 -12.83 9.49
N ASN A 162 4.38 -13.43 8.67
CA ASN A 162 4.69 -14.61 7.88
C ASN A 162 5.19 -14.18 6.49
N TRP A 163 6.49 -13.96 6.38
CA TRP A 163 7.14 -13.44 5.18
C TRP A 163 7.67 -14.53 4.27
N THR A 164 7.48 -14.39 2.97
CA THR A 164 8.00 -15.29 1.94
C THR A 164 8.74 -14.47 0.90
N ARG A 165 9.94 -14.91 0.47
CA ARG A 165 10.66 -14.26 -0.62
C ARG A 165 9.86 -14.29 -1.92
N THR A 166 9.82 -13.17 -2.63
CA THR A 166 9.09 -13.09 -3.91
C THR A 166 9.73 -13.94 -5.00
N ASN A 167 11.03 -14.22 -4.90
CA ASN A 167 11.81 -15.08 -5.79
C ASN A 167 12.21 -16.43 -5.18
N ALA A 168 11.37 -17.00 -4.30
CA ALA A 168 11.68 -18.25 -3.59
C ALA A 168 12.06 -19.44 -4.51
N ALA A 169 11.61 -19.43 -5.79
CA ALA A 169 11.97 -20.44 -6.77
C ALA A 169 13.45 -20.38 -7.21
N ASP A 170 14.10 -19.21 -7.07
CA ASP A 170 15.49 -18.97 -7.45
C ASP A 170 16.48 -19.21 -6.31
N GLY A 171 15.99 -19.73 -5.19
CA GLY A 171 16.76 -19.95 -3.98
C GLY A 171 16.73 -18.74 -3.03
N ASP A 172 17.58 -18.79 -2.01
CA ASP A 172 17.65 -17.74 -0.98
C ASP A 172 18.67 -16.65 -1.37
N THR A 173 18.37 -15.89 -2.43
CA THR A 173 19.21 -14.79 -2.92
C THR A 173 18.39 -13.54 -3.17
N GLY A 174 19.03 -12.37 -3.11
CA GLY A 174 18.41 -11.11 -3.52
C GLY A 174 18.16 -11.03 -5.04
N ILE A 175 17.37 -10.06 -5.46
CA ILE A 175 17.05 -9.78 -6.87
C ILE A 175 17.97 -8.66 -7.37
N LYS A 176 18.73 -8.93 -8.45
CA LYS A 176 19.55 -7.90 -9.07
C LYS A 176 18.67 -6.90 -9.82
N ILE A 177 18.74 -5.64 -9.42
CA ILE A 177 17.99 -4.53 -10.03
C ILE A 177 18.89 -3.40 -10.55
N ASN A 178 20.20 -3.50 -10.35
CA ASN A 178 21.17 -2.48 -10.73
C ASN A 178 22.10 -2.95 -11.86
N VAL A 179 22.75 -2.01 -12.54
CA VAL A 179 23.68 -2.26 -13.64
C VAL A 179 25.04 -2.74 -13.14
N ASP A 180 25.80 -3.43 -13.99
CA ASP A 180 27.08 -4.05 -13.59
C ASP A 180 28.16 -3.04 -13.20
N ASN A 181 28.13 -1.83 -13.79
CA ASN A 181 29.05 -0.74 -13.45
C ASN A 181 28.55 0.14 -12.29
N ALA A 182 27.57 -0.31 -11.50
CA ALA A 182 27.16 0.32 -10.26
C ALA A 182 27.93 -0.24 -9.07
N GLY A 183 28.15 0.55 -8.02
CA GLY A 183 28.90 0.15 -6.82
C GLY A 183 28.04 -0.55 -5.77
N MET A 184 26.79 -0.15 -5.64
CA MET A 184 25.86 -0.67 -4.62
C MET A 184 24.42 -0.34 -4.99
N THR A 185 23.48 -0.92 -4.24
CA THR A 185 22.03 -0.64 -4.30
C THR A 185 21.55 -0.42 -2.86
N TRP A 186 21.40 0.84 -2.45
CA TRP A 186 21.13 1.18 -1.06
C TRP A 186 19.81 1.92 -0.88
N ALA A 187 19.18 1.72 0.29
CA ALA A 187 17.94 2.32 0.73
C ALA A 187 16.86 2.29 -0.36
N PRO A 188 16.45 1.09 -0.81
CA PRO A 188 15.40 0.95 -1.81
C PRO A 188 14.05 1.26 -1.20
N GLU A 189 13.27 2.11 -1.87
CA GLU A 189 11.86 2.33 -1.58
C GLU A 189 11.01 2.19 -2.85
N ALA A 190 9.69 2.17 -2.70
CA ALA A 190 8.77 2.01 -3.82
C ALA A 190 7.50 2.82 -3.64
N TYR A 191 7.01 3.39 -4.72
CA TYR A 191 5.72 4.06 -4.76
C TYR A 191 4.90 3.62 -5.97
N TRP A 192 3.59 3.41 -5.77
CA TRP A 192 2.68 3.07 -6.87
C TRP A 192 2.39 4.30 -7.73
N ASP A 193 2.54 4.17 -9.04
CA ASP A 193 2.18 5.19 -10.03
C ASP A 193 0.96 4.74 -10.82
N ASP A 194 -0.17 5.41 -10.61
CA ASP A 194 -1.44 5.10 -11.29
C ASP A 194 -1.33 5.25 -12.81
N SER A 195 -0.50 6.18 -13.29
CA SER A 195 -0.32 6.43 -14.72
C SER A 195 0.42 5.30 -15.42
N LEU A 196 1.32 4.63 -14.71
CA LEU A 196 2.06 3.47 -15.17
C LEU A 196 1.33 2.16 -14.85
N GLY A 197 0.45 2.17 -13.84
CA GLY A 197 -0.13 0.96 -13.24
C GLY A 197 0.96 0.02 -12.73
N ALA A 198 1.96 0.57 -12.05
CA ALA A 198 3.15 -0.15 -11.58
C ALA A 198 3.82 0.59 -10.42
N TYR A 199 4.67 -0.11 -9.68
CA TYR A 199 5.54 0.49 -8.69
C TYR A 199 6.79 1.05 -9.35
N VAL A 200 7.17 2.27 -8.99
CA VAL A 200 8.47 2.86 -9.23
C VAL A 200 9.32 2.56 -8.01
N VAL A 201 10.35 1.75 -8.16
CA VAL A 201 11.30 1.37 -7.11
C VAL A 201 12.56 2.21 -7.30
N PHE A 202 12.89 3.04 -6.34
CA PHE A 202 14.04 3.95 -6.40
C PHE A 202 15.05 3.62 -5.30
N PHE A 203 16.31 3.89 -5.59
CA PHE A 203 17.43 3.53 -4.70
C PHE A 203 18.67 4.37 -4.99
N SER A 204 19.59 4.40 -4.04
CA SER A 204 20.87 5.10 -4.17
C SER A 204 21.94 4.19 -4.76
N SER A 205 22.81 4.76 -5.59
CA SER A 205 23.94 4.03 -6.17
C SER A 205 25.14 4.96 -6.41
N ARG A 206 26.33 4.36 -6.55
CA ARG A 206 27.53 5.02 -7.04
C ARG A 206 27.90 4.42 -8.41
N MET A 207 28.18 5.29 -9.38
CA MET A 207 28.48 4.82 -10.73
C MET A 207 30.00 4.73 -10.97
N TYR A 208 30.37 3.79 -11.81
CA TYR A 208 31.74 3.54 -12.27
C TYR A 208 31.83 3.61 -13.78
N THR A 209 33.03 3.82 -14.31
CA THR A 209 33.26 3.94 -15.75
C THR A 209 33.08 2.63 -16.51
N ASP A 210 33.21 1.51 -15.81
CA ASP A 210 33.05 0.16 -16.37
C ASP A 210 32.69 -0.87 -15.28
N ASP A 211 32.38 -2.10 -15.69
CA ASP A 211 31.93 -3.19 -14.83
C ASP A 211 33.03 -3.72 -13.88
N THR A 212 34.29 -3.31 -14.05
CA THR A 212 35.36 -3.66 -13.08
C THR A 212 35.23 -2.84 -11.80
N ARG A 213 34.47 -1.75 -11.85
CA ARG A 213 34.26 -0.82 -10.75
C ARG A 213 35.56 -0.27 -10.13
N SER A 214 36.62 -0.21 -10.96
CA SER A 214 37.94 0.26 -10.51
C SER A 214 38.05 1.79 -10.49
N THR A 215 37.30 2.49 -11.36
CA THR A 215 37.34 3.94 -11.51
C THR A 215 35.93 4.51 -11.36
N ALA A 216 35.70 5.20 -10.23
CA ALA A 216 34.42 5.84 -9.98
C ALA A 216 34.19 7.06 -10.90
N VAL A 217 32.95 7.28 -11.32
CA VAL A 217 32.52 8.55 -11.90
C VAL A 217 32.67 9.64 -10.83
N THR A 218 33.34 10.72 -11.20
CA THR A 218 33.60 11.83 -10.28
C THR A 218 32.81 13.06 -10.65
N SER A 219 32.34 13.76 -9.64
CA SER A 219 31.66 15.05 -9.78
C SER A 219 32.60 16.08 -10.39
N THR A 220 32.17 16.80 -11.42
CA THR A 220 32.87 17.95 -11.97
C THR A 220 32.87 19.16 -11.03
N ASN A 221 31.94 19.17 -10.06
CA ASN A 221 31.79 20.26 -9.08
C ASN A 221 32.69 20.05 -7.85
N THR A 222 32.85 18.82 -7.39
CA THR A 222 33.61 18.50 -6.17
C THR A 222 34.93 17.78 -6.44
N GLY A 223 35.08 17.14 -7.59
CA GLY A 223 36.24 16.30 -7.93
C GLY A 223 36.25 14.93 -7.25
N TYR A 224 35.23 14.57 -6.49
CA TYR A 224 35.10 13.31 -5.76
C TYR A 224 34.04 12.40 -6.37
N ALA A 225 34.14 11.10 -6.08
CA ALA A 225 33.07 10.14 -6.38
C ALA A 225 31.80 10.50 -5.60
N TYR A 226 30.65 10.37 -6.22
CA TYR A 226 29.37 10.76 -5.65
C TYR A 226 28.29 9.72 -5.90
N ASN A 227 27.21 9.79 -5.16
CA ASN A 227 26.06 8.90 -5.27
C ASN A 227 24.93 9.58 -6.04
N VAL A 228 24.22 8.80 -6.83
CA VAL A 228 23.06 9.19 -7.63
C VAL A 228 21.84 8.38 -7.20
N LEU A 229 20.66 8.80 -7.61
CA LEU A 229 19.43 8.01 -7.46
C LEU A 229 19.03 7.42 -8.81
N LEU A 230 18.70 6.14 -8.79
CA LEU A 230 18.17 5.37 -9.90
C LEU A 230 16.75 4.91 -9.55
N TYR A 231 15.97 4.57 -10.58
CA TYR A 231 14.71 3.83 -10.39
C TYR A 231 14.57 2.73 -11.41
N CYS A 232 13.82 1.69 -11.05
CA CYS A 232 13.29 0.68 -11.95
C CYS A 232 11.78 0.53 -11.71
N ILE A 233 11.11 -0.21 -12.58
CA ILE A 233 9.65 -0.39 -12.53
C ILE A 233 9.35 -1.86 -12.33
N THR A 234 8.38 -2.15 -11.47
CA THR A 234 7.86 -3.50 -11.24
C THR A 234 6.36 -3.50 -10.99
N ARG A 235 5.70 -4.65 -11.21
CA ARG A 235 4.29 -4.88 -10.82
C ARG A 235 4.13 -5.96 -9.76
N ASP A 236 5.16 -6.75 -9.57
CA ASP A 236 5.08 -8.01 -8.81
C ASP A 236 6.25 -8.19 -7.83
N PHE A 237 7.19 -7.24 -7.80
CA PHE A 237 8.44 -7.35 -7.04
C PHE A 237 9.22 -8.65 -7.28
N LYS A 238 9.06 -9.23 -8.48
CA LYS A 238 9.81 -10.40 -8.98
C LYS A 238 10.57 -10.06 -10.25
N THR A 239 9.94 -9.24 -11.09
CA THR A 239 10.50 -8.79 -12.37
C THR A 239 10.60 -7.27 -12.37
N PHE A 240 11.74 -6.77 -12.80
CA PHE A 240 12.05 -5.34 -12.80
C PHE A 240 12.55 -4.93 -14.19
N THR A 241 12.30 -3.68 -14.55
CA THR A 241 12.94 -3.09 -15.74
C THR A 241 14.41 -2.82 -15.45
N GLU A 242 15.20 -2.57 -16.50
CA GLU A 242 16.51 -1.96 -16.33
C GLU A 242 16.38 -0.62 -15.58
N PRO A 243 17.37 -0.27 -14.73
CA PRO A 243 17.31 0.97 -13.98
C PRO A 243 17.55 2.18 -14.88
N VAL A 244 16.91 3.29 -14.51
CA VAL A 244 17.01 4.59 -15.16
C VAL A 244 17.53 5.62 -14.17
N MET A 245 18.35 6.56 -14.61
CA MET A 245 18.78 7.68 -13.80
C MET A 245 17.58 8.51 -13.39
N TRP A 246 17.38 8.68 -12.08
CA TRP A 246 16.29 9.49 -11.51
C TRP A 246 16.75 10.86 -11.05
N GLN A 247 17.87 10.91 -10.34
CA GLN A 247 18.51 12.17 -9.93
C GLN A 247 20.03 12.05 -10.05
N ASP A 248 20.59 12.86 -10.94
CA ASP A 248 22.02 13.11 -11.04
C ASP A 248 22.26 14.62 -11.09
N THR A 249 22.55 15.21 -9.93
CA THR A 249 22.83 16.65 -9.81
C THR A 249 24.32 16.93 -9.77
N ASN A 250 25.15 15.94 -10.08
CA ASN A 250 26.60 16.04 -9.95
C ASN A 250 27.07 16.35 -8.50
N TYR A 251 26.26 15.95 -7.52
CA TYR A 251 26.49 15.99 -6.08
C TYR A 251 25.90 14.74 -5.45
N SER A 252 26.48 14.31 -4.33
CA SER A 252 26.10 13.06 -3.71
C SER A 252 24.70 13.09 -3.08
N ARG A 253 23.83 12.14 -3.48
CA ARG A 253 22.46 11.96 -3.01
C ARG A 253 22.28 10.52 -2.51
N ILE A 254 21.61 10.38 -1.38
CA ILE A 254 21.18 9.08 -0.86
C ILE A 254 19.79 9.22 -0.24
N ASP A 255 19.20 8.12 0.15
CA ASP A 255 17.98 8.02 0.96
C ASP A 255 16.86 8.96 0.50
N SER A 256 15.98 8.45 -0.31
CA SER A 256 14.79 9.19 -0.74
C SER A 256 13.53 8.46 -0.34
N THR A 257 12.56 9.22 0.21
CA THR A 257 11.19 8.75 0.37
C THR A 257 10.22 9.60 -0.45
N VAL A 258 9.08 9.01 -0.83
CA VAL A 258 8.04 9.68 -1.62
C VAL A 258 6.68 9.50 -0.97
N ILE A 259 5.94 10.60 -0.88
CA ILE A 259 4.52 10.57 -0.52
C ILE A 259 3.69 11.41 -1.49
N LYS A 260 2.48 10.98 -1.81
CA LYS A 260 1.56 11.73 -2.66
C LYS A 260 0.54 12.50 -1.82
N VAL A 261 0.46 13.81 -2.05
CA VAL A 261 -0.53 14.69 -1.44
C VAL A 261 -1.19 15.53 -2.53
N GLY A 262 -2.52 15.43 -2.64
CA GLY A 262 -3.24 16.00 -3.77
C GLY A 262 -2.74 15.41 -5.09
N ASP A 263 -2.42 16.30 -6.05
CA ASP A 263 -1.93 15.90 -7.37
C ASP A 263 -0.42 15.70 -7.43
N TYR A 264 0.32 16.02 -6.36
CA TYR A 264 1.77 16.03 -6.37
C TYR A 264 2.37 14.88 -5.58
N TYR A 265 3.45 14.31 -6.12
CA TYR A 265 4.43 13.54 -5.37
C TYR A 265 5.38 14.50 -4.67
N TYR A 266 5.67 14.27 -3.40
CA TYR A 266 6.66 14.97 -2.60
C TYR A 266 7.82 14.02 -2.34
N ARG A 267 9.03 14.43 -2.73
CA ARG A 267 10.26 13.64 -2.57
C ARG A 267 11.16 14.30 -1.54
N PHE A 268 11.49 13.56 -0.50
CA PHE A 268 12.47 13.95 0.51
C PHE A 268 13.77 13.22 0.20
N THR A 269 14.86 13.94 -0.03
CA THR A 269 16.14 13.34 -0.41
C THR A 269 17.26 13.88 0.46
N LYS A 270 18.15 12.99 0.89
CA LYS A 270 19.36 13.36 1.63
C LYS A 270 20.42 13.95 0.72
N ASN A 271 20.85 15.19 1.02
CA ASN A 271 22.11 15.73 0.54
C ASN A 271 23.26 15.13 1.35
N GLU A 272 24.07 14.28 0.71
CA GLU A 272 25.18 13.60 1.37
C GLU A 272 26.49 14.42 1.36
N GLU A 273 26.52 15.58 0.69
CA GLU A 273 27.68 16.48 0.73
C GLU A 273 27.87 17.09 2.13
N SER A 274 29.12 17.41 2.48
CA SER A 274 29.42 18.05 3.76
C SER A 274 29.06 19.55 3.79
N GLY A 275 28.82 20.15 2.65
CA GLY A 275 28.49 21.55 2.47
C GLY A 275 27.47 21.79 1.36
N ALA A 276 27.58 22.93 0.71
CA ALA A 276 26.70 23.29 -0.41
C ALA A 276 26.76 22.26 -1.54
N ALA A 277 25.63 22.03 -2.18
CA ALA A 277 25.45 21.05 -3.24
C ALA A 277 24.60 21.64 -4.37
N GLY A 278 25.14 22.64 -5.07
CA GLY A 278 24.47 23.39 -6.12
C GLY A 278 24.10 24.80 -5.69
N SER A 279 23.45 25.54 -6.60
CA SER A 279 23.11 26.95 -6.39
C SER A 279 22.08 27.16 -5.28
N TYR A 280 21.21 26.17 -5.07
CA TYR A 280 20.03 26.29 -4.21
C TYR A 280 20.13 25.47 -2.91
N ILE A 281 20.95 24.41 -2.88
CA ILE A 281 21.14 23.58 -1.68
C ILE A 281 22.45 24.00 -1.00
N THR A 282 22.35 24.88 -0.02
CA THR A 282 23.50 25.47 0.68
C THR A 282 23.86 24.74 1.97
N ASN A 283 23.03 23.82 2.44
CA ASN A 283 23.23 23.06 3.67
C ASN A 283 23.70 21.62 3.38
N GLY A 284 24.81 21.21 4.01
CA GLY A 284 25.31 19.85 3.96
C GLY A 284 24.58 18.92 4.92
N LYS A 285 24.68 17.61 4.65
CA LYS A 285 24.19 16.53 5.53
C LYS A 285 22.75 16.73 6.02
N SER A 286 21.83 17.15 5.11
CA SER A 286 20.44 17.43 5.43
C SER A 286 19.52 16.91 4.34
N THR A 287 18.28 16.67 4.69
CA THR A 287 17.22 16.28 3.76
C THR A 287 16.58 17.53 3.15
N PHE A 288 16.44 17.60 1.83
CA PHE A 288 15.72 18.62 1.10
C PHE A 288 14.40 18.07 0.53
N LEU A 289 13.51 18.95 0.14
CA LEU A 289 12.17 18.62 -0.32
C LEU A 289 11.90 19.14 -1.73
N GLU A 290 11.39 18.27 -2.57
CA GLU A 290 10.94 18.57 -3.92
C GLU A 290 9.51 18.07 -4.14
N ARG A 291 8.82 18.60 -5.16
CA ARG A 291 7.53 18.07 -5.63
C ARG A 291 7.47 17.96 -7.14
N SER A 292 6.67 17.01 -7.63
CA SER A 292 6.39 16.83 -9.07
C SER A 292 5.03 16.16 -9.26
N LYS A 293 4.36 16.41 -10.39
CA LYS A 293 3.21 15.58 -10.83
C LYS A 293 3.65 14.29 -11.55
N VAL A 294 4.91 14.19 -11.92
CA VAL A 294 5.47 13.05 -12.65
C VAL A 294 6.51 12.35 -11.78
N LEU A 295 6.14 11.21 -11.22
CA LEU A 295 7.02 10.46 -10.30
C LEU A 295 8.36 10.07 -10.94
N THR A 296 8.35 9.71 -12.22
CA THR A 296 9.53 9.27 -12.99
C THR A 296 10.31 10.41 -13.67
N ALA A 297 9.94 11.67 -13.40
CA ALA A 297 10.70 12.80 -13.92
C ALA A 297 12.15 12.78 -13.41
N THR A 298 13.11 13.08 -14.28
CA THR A 298 14.53 13.10 -13.93
C THR A 298 14.97 14.47 -13.43
N THR A 299 16.00 14.50 -12.59
CA THR A 299 16.55 15.76 -12.04
C THR A 299 18.04 15.82 -12.30
N GLU A 300 18.48 16.85 -13.05
CA GLU A 300 19.90 17.19 -13.26
C GLU A 300 20.35 18.35 -12.36
N GLU A 301 19.43 19.21 -11.94
CA GLU A 301 19.64 20.28 -10.97
C GLU A 301 18.42 20.44 -10.07
N ALA A 302 18.63 20.47 -8.75
CA ALA A 302 17.57 20.80 -7.81
C ALA A 302 17.33 22.30 -7.81
N SER A 303 16.21 22.74 -8.41
CA SER A 303 15.89 24.16 -8.62
C SER A 303 14.45 24.50 -8.22
N PRO A 304 14.22 25.66 -7.57
CA PRO A 304 12.87 26.15 -7.30
C PRO A 304 12.14 26.60 -8.57
N ASP A 305 12.88 26.87 -9.66
CA ASP A 305 12.32 27.33 -10.93
C ASP A 305 11.85 26.19 -11.85
N THR A 306 12.05 24.94 -11.46
CA THR A 306 11.56 23.78 -12.20
C THR A 306 10.03 23.76 -12.19
N ASP A 307 9.41 23.53 -13.36
CA ASP A 307 7.96 23.36 -13.49
C ASP A 307 7.53 22.00 -12.88
N PRO A 308 6.74 22.00 -11.79
CA PRO A 308 6.31 20.75 -11.14
C PRO A 308 5.31 19.92 -11.96
N GLU A 309 4.78 20.43 -13.06
CA GLU A 309 3.94 19.66 -13.99
C GLU A 309 4.75 18.63 -14.78
N THR A 310 6.07 18.86 -14.94
CA THR A 310 6.94 18.02 -15.78
C THR A 310 8.23 17.59 -15.11
N GLY A 311 8.63 18.21 -14.01
CA GLY A 311 9.89 17.96 -13.31
C GLY A 311 9.76 18.10 -11.81
N TRP A 312 10.88 17.92 -11.09
CA TRP A 312 10.97 18.05 -9.64
C TRP A 312 11.33 19.48 -9.23
N GLN A 313 10.36 20.21 -8.69
CA GLN A 313 10.55 21.56 -8.15
C GLN A 313 11.10 21.50 -6.74
N LEU A 314 12.24 22.12 -6.49
CA LEU A 314 12.78 22.28 -5.14
C LEU A 314 11.89 23.23 -4.33
N LEU A 315 11.37 22.75 -3.20
CA LEU A 315 10.56 23.53 -2.28
C LEU A 315 11.37 24.02 -1.09
N ASP A 316 12.26 23.17 -0.57
CA ASP A 316 13.06 23.47 0.59
C ASP A 316 14.43 22.78 0.54
N GLN A 317 15.48 23.54 0.79
CA GLN A 317 16.86 23.04 0.77
C GLN A 317 17.26 22.25 2.03
N ARG A 318 16.48 22.34 3.10
CA ARG A 318 16.75 21.67 4.37
C ARG A 318 15.47 21.51 5.20
N ILE A 319 14.60 20.64 4.77
CA ILE A 319 13.36 20.37 5.51
C ILE A 319 13.63 19.61 6.82
N LEU A 320 14.61 18.69 6.81
CA LEU A 320 15.07 17.93 7.96
C LEU A 320 16.59 17.99 8.09
N PRO A 321 17.13 17.97 9.31
CA PRO A 321 18.58 18.08 9.54
C PRO A 321 19.36 16.75 9.39
N PHE A 322 18.68 15.63 9.10
CA PHE A 322 19.25 14.27 9.17
C PHE A 322 19.03 13.48 7.88
N GLU A 323 19.26 12.16 7.93
CA GLU A 323 19.16 11.22 6.82
C GLU A 323 17.99 10.22 7.01
N GLY A 324 17.81 9.29 6.05
CA GLY A 324 16.82 8.24 6.14
C GLY A 324 15.40 8.77 6.31
N PRO A 325 14.91 9.71 5.47
CA PRO A 325 13.55 10.20 5.59
C PRO A 325 12.55 9.09 5.28
N GLU A 326 11.43 9.06 6.01
CA GLU A 326 10.27 8.23 5.75
C GLU A 326 9.02 9.05 6.04
N ALA A 327 7.96 8.90 5.24
CA ALA A 327 6.75 9.70 5.36
C ALA A 327 5.50 8.85 5.44
N ILE A 328 4.64 9.10 6.45
CA ILE A 328 3.39 8.38 6.64
C ILE A 328 2.24 9.33 7.00
N LYS A 329 1.05 9.08 6.44
CA LYS A 329 -0.20 9.73 6.84
C LYS A 329 -0.79 9.00 8.04
N LEU A 330 -1.28 9.76 9.02
CA LEU A 330 -1.95 9.15 10.15
C LEU A 330 -3.33 8.63 9.77
N ASN A 331 -3.72 7.52 10.36
CA ASN A 331 -5.04 6.94 10.21
C ASN A 331 -6.14 7.90 10.64
N ALA A 332 -7.33 7.78 10.06
CA ALA A 332 -8.51 8.43 10.56
C ALA A 332 -8.75 8.01 12.03
N GLY A 333 -8.99 8.98 12.91
CA GLY A 333 -9.21 8.73 14.33
C GLY A 333 -7.96 8.39 15.16
N ASP A 334 -6.74 8.48 14.57
CA ASP A 334 -5.52 8.40 15.36
C ASP A 334 -5.49 9.42 16.47
N LYS A 335 -4.90 9.05 17.62
CA LYS A 335 -4.81 9.94 18.81
C LYS A 335 -4.12 11.28 18.52
N TYR A 336 -3.23 11.33 17.54
CA TYR A 336 -2.46 12.52 17.14
C TYR A 336 -2.97 13.14 15.84
N GLN A 337 -4.11 12.66 15.33
CA GLN A 337 -4.73 13.27 14.17
C GLN A 337 -5.20 14.70 14.52
N ASN A 338 -5.03 15.63 13.57
CA ASN A 338 -5.51 17.00 13.72
C ASN A 338 -7.02 17.11 13.39
N GLU A 339 -7.62 18.29 13.63
CA GLU A 339 -9.04 18.54 13.36
C GLU A 339 -9.39 18.43 11.85
N ALA A 340 -8.43 18.67 10.98
CA ALA A 340 -8.61 18.53 9.53
C ALA A 340 -8.56 17.07 9.06
N GLY A 341 -8.04 16.15 9.88
CA GLY A 341 -7.89 14.76 9.51
C GLY A 341 -6.75 14.49 8.52
N ASP A 342 -5.76 15.40 8.44
CA ASP A 342 -4.68 15.37 7.45
C ASP A 342 -3.27 15.32 8.05
N ALA A 343 -3.15 14.95 9.34
CA ALA A 343 -1.87 14.85 10.01
C ALA A 343 -0.95 13.77 9.41
N MET A 344 0.33 14.07 9.41
CA MET A 344 1.41 13.22 8.87
C MET A 344 2.59 13.17 9.84
N VAL A 345 3.35 12.11 9.75
CA VAL A 345 4.66 11.97 10.40
C VAL A 345 5.74 11.80 9.35
N ILE A 346 6.81 12.56 9.47
CA ILE A 346 8.05 12.37 8.71
C ILE A 346 9.12 11.92 9.71
N MET A 347 9.81 10.84 9.38
CA MET A 347 10.90 10.30 10.17
C MET A 347 12.24 10.79 9.64
N ALA A 348 13.25 10.86 10.50
CA ALA A 348 14.63 11.07 10.12
C ALA A 348 15.59 10.33 11.07
N ASP A 349 16.68 9.76 10.53
CA ASP A 349 17.70 9.03 11.29
C ASP A 349 18.85 9.94 11.71
N SER A 350 18.98 10.12 13.01
CA SER A 350 20.05 10.90 13.66
C SER A 350 20.84 10.04 14.67
N GLY A 351 21.14 8.81 14.31
CA GLY A 351 21.64 7.81 15.28
C GLY A 351 20.53 7.22 16.15
N GLY A 352 19.30 7.41 15.68
CA GLY A 352 18.03 6.94 16.20
C GLY A 352 16.92 7.60 15.39
N TYR A 353 15.84 6.90 15.12
CA TYR A 353 14.78 7.32 14.22
C TYR A 353 13.83 8.30 14.92
N GLN A 354 13.84 9.55 14.48
CA GLN A 354 13.13 10.67 15.11
C GLN A 354 11.92 11.10 14.28
N PRO A 355 10.71 11.19 14.88
CA PRO A 355 9.52 11.67 14.19
C PRO A 355 9.41 13.19 14.22
N TYR A 356 8.92 13.75 13.13
CA TYR A 356 8.49 15.12 12.95
C TYR A 356 7.05 15.12 12.47
N MET A 357 6.18 15.87 13.12
CA MET A 357 4.77 15.95 12.72
C MET A 357 4.53 17.14 11.81
N THR A 358 3.70 16.91 10.80
CA THR A 358 3.23 17.91 9.84
C THR A 358 1.81 17.55 9.37
N SER A 359 1.35 18.13 8.27
CA SER A 359 0.06 17.83 7.65
C SER A 359 0.13 17.90 6.12
N GLU A 360 -0.85 17.26 5.46
CA GLU A 360 -0.99 17.38 4.00
C GLU A 360 -1.20 18.85 3.60
N SER A 361 -1.98 19.60 4.37
CA SER A 361 -2.19 21.05 4.14
C SER A 361 -0.91 21.85 4.22
N ALA A 362 0.02 21.53 5.11
CA ALA A 362 1.33 22.17 5.20
C ALA A 362 2.18 21.91 3.96
N LEU A 363 2.17 20.68 3.43
CA LEU A 363 2.85 20.33 2.19
C LEU A 363 2.25 21.07 0.97
N LEU A 364 0.91 21.12 0.89
CA LEU A 364 0.21 21.77 -0.22
C LEU A 364 0.43 23.30 -0.24
N SER A 365 0.42 23.94 0.92
CA SER A 365 0.60 25.40 1.05
C SER A 365 2.05 25.85 0.87
N CYS A 366 3.01 24.93 1.03
CA CYS A 366 4.44 25.26 1.08
C CYS A 366 4.78 26.33 2.14
N ASP A 367 4.04 26.36 3.25
CA ASP A 367 4.17 27.37 4.30
C ASP A 367 4.89 26.81 5.52
N TRP A 368 6.20 26.61 5.40
CA TRP A 368 7.09 26.14 6.47
C TRP A 368 8.35 27.02 6.62
N ASN A 369 8.16 28.33 6.64
CA ASN A 369 9.27 29.31 6.71
C ASN A 369 10.18 29.11 7.93
N ASN A 370 9.68 28.48 9.00
CA ASN A 370 10.43 28.16 10.22
C ASN A 370 10.40 26.66 10.52
N ARG A 371 10.68 25.86 9.56
CA ARG A 371 10.50 24.40 9.46
C ARG A 371 10.86 23.52 10.67
N LEU A 372 11.52 24.05 11.66
CA LEU A 372 11.84 23.37 12.92
C LEU A 372 11.26 24.11 14.13
N SER A 373 10.36 25.10 13.91
CA SER A 373 9.65 25.79 14.97
C SER A 373 8.22 25.29 15.12
N GLN A 374 7.60 25.52 16.27
CA GLN A 374 6.23 25.13 16.54
C GLN A 374 5.17 25.86 15.74
N THR A 375 5.55 26.87 14.97
CA THR A 375 4.60 27.77 14.29
C THR A 375 4.43 27.48 12.79
N ASP A 376 5.22 26.56 12.23
CA ASP A 376 5.27 26.32 10.80
C ASP A 376 4.67 24.97 10.33
N GLY A 377 4.06 24.22 11.24
CA GLY A 377 3.47 22.90 10.94
C GLY A 377 4.47 21.74 10.94
N TRP A 378 5.75 22.00 11.26
CA TRP A 378 6.78 20.96 11.39
C TRP A 378 7.27 20.88 12.83
N HIS A 379 6.78 19.89 13.56
CA HIS A 379 7.07 19.73 14.98
C HIS A 379 7.69 18.37 15.25
N THR A 380 8.54 18.32 16.26
CA THR A 380 8.83 17.05 16.92
C THR A 380 7.61 16.64 17.73
N GLN A 381 7.42 15.35 17.99
CA GLN A 381 6.37 14.89 18.90
C GLN A 381 6.42 15.61 20.26
N LYS A 382 7.62 15.91 20.75
CA LYS A 382 7.82 16.66 21.99
C LYS A 382 7.14 18.03 21.96
N ASP A 383 7.19 18.73 20.83
CA ASP A 383 6.64 20.06 20.68
C ASP A 383 5.12 20.06 20.65
N GLN A 384 4.51 19.05 20.03
CA GLN A 384 3.05 18.88 20.00
C GLN A 384 2.45 18.45 21.34
N ASN A 385 3.17 17.67 22.12
CA ASN A 385 2.76 17.22 23.43
C ASN A 385 3.46 18.05 24.51
N ALA A 386 3.10 19.31 24.63
CA ALA A 386 3.66 20.22 25.64
C ALA A 386 3.70 19.57 27.02
N GLY A 387 4.88 19.35 27.57
CA GLY A 387 5.08 18.69 28.86
C GLY A 387 5.68 17.27 28.78
N VAL A 388 5.79 16.66 27.60
CA VAL A 388 6.52 15.42 27.43
C VAL A 388 8.00 15.74 27.30
N SER A 389 8.79 15.43 28.32
CA SER A 389 10.23 15.55 28.30
C SER A 389 10.86 14.26 27.84
N GLY A 390 11.65 14.32 26.77
CA GLY A 390 12.41 13.16 26.27
C GLY A 390 12.18 12.91 24.79
N TYR A 391 13.09 12.14 24.22
CA TYR A 391 12.96 11.66 22.85
C TYR A 391 11.76 10.72 22.75
N VAL A 392 11.07 10.77 21.63
CA VAL A 392 9.94 9.93 21.29
C VAL A 392 10.23 8.43 21.50
N TYR A 393 11.46 8.01 21.30
CA TYR A 393 11.92 6.64 21.59
C TYR A 393 11.57 6.13 22.98
N ALA A 394 11.68 6.99 24.00
CA ALA A 394 11.30 6.62 25.36
C ALA A 394 9.79 6.51 25.57
N ASN A 395 8.99 6.97 24.61
CA ASN A 395 7.56 7.20 24.75
C ASN A 395 6.71 6.46 23.68
N GLY A 396 7.16 5.34 23.17
CA GLY A 396 6.32 4.50 22.32
C GLY A 396 6.73 4.39 20.85
N MET A 397 7.97 4.71 20.54
CA MET A 397 8.61 4.31 19.28
C MET A 397 9.48 3.07 19.49
N PRO A 398 9.72 2.26 18.45
CA PRO A 398 10.66 1.13 18.52
C PRO A 398 12.06 1.59 18.89
N THR A 399 12.77 0.87 19.77
CA THR A 399 14.13 1.23 20.24
C THR A 399 15.05 0.03 20.41
N PRO A 400 16.34 0.18 20.13
CA PRO A 400 16.96 1.20 19.29
C PRO A 400 16.64 0.93 17.82
N THR A 401 16.42 1.95 17.03
CA THR A 401 16.05 1.83 15.62
C THR A 401 16.87 2.75 14.75
N ARG A 402 17.14 2.29 13.55
CA ARG A 402 17.74 3.04 12.44
C ARG A 402 16.73 3.13 11.32
N HIS A 403 17.10 3.78 10.23
CA HIS A 403 16.32 3.96 9.03
C HIS A 403 15.44 2.73 8.72
N GLY A 404 14.13 2.92 8.57
CA GLY A 404 13.12 1.88 8.34
C GLY A 404 11.83 2.50 7.85
N ALA A 405 10.77 1.71 7.79
CA ALA A 405 9.49 2.16 7.26
C ALA A 405 8.32 1.84 8.19
N PHE A 406 7.24 2.57 7.97
CA PHE A 406 5.98 2.46 8.71
C PHE A 406 4.84 2.27 7.71
N VAL A 407 3.85 1.47 8.08
CA VAL A 407 2.69 1.22 7.24
C VAL A 407 1.42 1.14 8.07
N ASN A 408 0.34 1.70 7.53
CA ASN A 408 -1.01 1.62 8.09
C ASN A 408 -1.53 0.19 7.93
N VAL A 409 -2.10 -0.38 9.00
CA VAL A 409 -2.60 -1.75 9.02
C VAL A 409 -3.95 -1.84 9.73
N PRO A 410 -4.82 -2.81 9.38
CA PRO A 410 -5.98 -3.16 10.19
C PRO A 410 -5.59 -3.57 11.62
N ALA A 411 -6.48 -3.32 12.58
CA ALA A 411 -6.25 -3.70 13.98
C ALA A 411 -5.91 -5.19 14.15
N ALA A 412 -6.60 -6.09 13.43
CA ALA A 412 -6.36 -7.53 13.49
C ALA A 412 -4.93 -7.94 13.07
N ILE A 413 -4.32 -7.19 12.16
CA ILE A 413 -2.91 -7.41 11.77
C ILE A 413 -1.99 -7.06 12.94
N ALA A 414 -2.15 -5.89 13.57
CA ALA A 414 -1.34 -5.48 14.72
C ALA A 414 -1.53 -6.42 15.92
N GLU A 415 -2.76 -6.84 16.21
CA GLU A 415 -3.07 -7.82 17.24
C GLU A 415 -2.39 -9.17 16.97
N ASN A 416 -2.39 -9.65 15.72
CA ASN A 416 -1.68 -10.86 15.34
C ASN A 416 -0.16 -10.69 15.51
N MET A 417 0.40 -9.54 15.09
CA MET A 417 1.83 -9.24 15.27
C MET A 417 2.26 -9.34 16.73
N HIS A 418 1.46 -8.84 17.68
CA HIS A 418 1.75 -8.95 19.11
C HIS A 418 1.73 -10.38 19.66
N ARG A 419 0.93 -11.27 19.07
CA ARG A 419 0.83 -12.68 19.48
C ARG A 419 1.88 -13.57 18.82
N TRP A 420 2.35 -13.15 17.65
CA TRP A 420 3.24 -13.93 16.81
C TRP A 420 4.66 -14.00 17.37
N THR A 421 5.28 -15.17 17.29
CA THR A 421 6.73 -15.35 17.45
C THR A 421 7.25 -16.36 16.44
N THR A 422 8.52 -16.32 16.13
CA THR A 422 9.17 -17.33 15.26
C THR A 422 8.96 -18.76 15.79
N ALA A 423 8.90 -18.93 17.12
CA ALA A 423 8.67 -20.22 17.76
C ALA A 423 7.17 -20.63 17.76
N ASN A 424 6.25 -19.68 17.64
CA ASN A 424 4.81 -19.92 17.64
C ASN A 424 4.15 -19.00 16.59
N PRO A 425 4.25 -19.33 15.29
CA PRO A 425 3.62 -18.56 14.23
C PRO A 425 2.09 -18.56 14.36
N THR A 426 1.48 -17.39 14.19
CA THR A 426 0.02 -17.19 14.18
C THR A 426 -0.40 -16.45 12.92
N THR A 427 -1.69 -16.45 12.64
CA THR A 427 -2.34 -15.64 11.59
C THR A 427 -3.43 -14.77 12.21
N PRO A 428 -3.88 -13.69 11.56
CA PRO A 428 -5.00 -12.92 12.04
C PRO A 428 -6.26 -13.76 12.21
N ASP A 429 -7.00 -13.49 13.27
CA ASP A 429 -8.29 -14.16 13.51
C ASP A 429 -9.36 -13.58 12.59
N ALA A 430 -10.37 -14.38 12.23
CA ALA A 430 -11.55 -13.87 11.57
C ALA A 430 -12.31 -12.92 12.51
N THR A 431 -12.83 -11.82 11.95
CA THR A 431 -13.62 -10.86 12.71
C THR A 431 -15.02 -11.39 12.98
N ASP A 432 -15.57 -11.01 14.13
CA ASP A 432 -16.96 -11.31 14.44
C ASP A 432 -17.91 -10.47 13.58
N SER A 433 -19.10 -11.03 13.32
CA SER A 433 -20.18 -10.32 12.64
C SER A 433 -21.46 -10.32 13.46
N THR A 434 -22.37 -9.46 13.08
CA THR A 434 -23.75 -9.44 13.57
C THR A 434 -24.69 -9.42 12.39
N THR A 435 -25.79 -10.16 12.48
CA THR A 435 -26.87 -10.13 11.50
C THR A 435 -28.08 -9.50 12.15
N LYS A 436 -28.62 -8.40 11.55
CA LYS A 436 -29.86 -7.77 11.99
C LYS A 436 -30.97 -8.16 11.02
N LEU A 437 -32.06 -8.77 11.52
CA LEU A 437 -33.20 -9.17 10.74
C LEU A 437 -34.36 -8.17 10.91
N GLU A 438 -34.87 -7.66 9.81
CA GLU A 438 -36.06 -6.80 9.77
C GLU A 438 -37.17 -7.48 8.93
N ARG A 439 -38.40 -7.36 9.41
CA ARG A 439 -39.56 -7.92 8.74
C ARG A 439 -40.48 -6.82 8.21
N GLY A 440 -40.77 -6.84 6.92
CA GLY A 440 -41.90 -6.15 6.31
C GLY A 440 -43.14 -7.05 6.26
N ARG A 441 -44.15 -6.62 5.49
CA ARG A 441 -45.40 -7.39 5.33
C ARG A 441 -45.13 -8.75 4.68
N ASP A 442 -44.45 -8.73 3.54
CA ASP A 442 -44.13 -9.91 2.74
C ASP A 442 -42.63 -10.00 2.45
N THR A 443 -41.80 -9.19 3.11
CA THR A 443 -40.36 -9.10 2.87
C THR A 443 -39.58 -9.33 4.15
N LEU A 444 -38.40 -9.94 4.00
CA LEU A 444 -37.37 -10.03 5.03
C LEU A 444 -36.13 -9.34 4.54
N THR A 445 -35.51 -8.54 5.40
CA THR A 445 -34.23 -7.90 5.12
C THR A 445 -33.25 -8.23 6.24
N ALA A 446 -32.11 -8.77 5.87
CA ALA A 446 -30.99 -9.00 6.79
C ALA A 446 -29.87 -8.03 6.45
N THR A 447 -29.32 -7.39 7.48
CA THR A 447 -28.10 -6.56 7.40
C THR A 447 -27.01 -7.24 8.19
N VAL A 448 -25.93 -7.59 7.54
CA VAL A 448 -24.72 -8.19 8.15
C VAL A 448 -23.65 -7.11 8.28
N THR A 449 -23.09 -7.00 9.47
CA THR A 449 -22.02 -6.03 9.78
C THR A 449 -20.85 -6.75 10.45
N ALA A 450 -19.65 -6.53 9.97
CA ALA A 450 -18.43 -7.02 10.60
C ALA A 450 -17.96 -6.05 11.69
N LYS A 451 -17.46 -6.58 12.80
CA LYS A 451 -17.03 -5.81 13.97
C LYS A 451 -15.84 -4.88 13.68
N ASP A 452 -14.99 -5.26 12.74
CA ASP A 452 -13.83 -4.47 12.31
C ASP A 452 -14.16 -3.37 11.28
N GLY A 453 -15.46 -3.15 10.99
CA GLY A 453 -15.91 -2.13 10.03
C GLY A 453 -15.65 -2.44 8.55
N GLY A 454 -15.05 -3.58 8.24
CA GLY A 454 -14.78 -4.00 6.85
C GLY A 454 -16.04 -4.48 6.14
N ASN A 455 -15.99 -4.48 4.81
CA ASN A 455 -17.08 -4.98 3.99
C ASN A 455 -17.30 -6.49 4.18
N VAL A 456 -18.52 -6.93 3.94
CA VAL A 456 -18.94 -8.34 4.07
C VAL A 456 -19.43 -8.89 2.73
N ALA A 457 -19.24 -10.19 2.53
CA ALA A 457 -19.73 -10.91 1.35
C ALA A 457 -20.33 -12.25 1.76
N GLY A 458 -20.86 -12.99 0.81
CA GLY A 458 -21.51 -14.26 1.09
C GLY A 458 -23.03 -14.17 1.01
N SER A 459 -23.75 -15.01 1.74
CA SER A 459 -25.20 -15.13 1.65
C SER A 459 -25.84 -15.30 3.02
N VAL A 460 -27.11 -14.90 3.09
CA VAL A 460 -27.98 -15.12 4.24
C VAL A 460 -29.03 -16.14 3.89
N VAL A 461 -29.27 -17.10 4.78
CA VAL A 461 -30.34 -18.07 4.70
C VAL A 461 -31.52 -17.58 5.54
N PHE A 462 -32.62 -17.23 4.90
CA PHE A 462 -33.88 -16.91 5.55
C PHE A 462 -34.72 -18.18 5.75
N THR A 463 -35.34 -18.34 6.90
CA THR A 463 -36.21 -19.48 7.20
C THR A 463 -37.47 -19.00 7.92
N ALA A 464 -38.63 -19.46 7.43
CA ALA A 464 -39.94 -19.23 8.06
C ALA A 464 -40.80 -20.51 7.93
N GLY A 465 -40.89 -21.31 9.00
CA GLY A 465 -41.50 -22.63 8.97
C GLY A 465 -40.77 -23.57 8.00
N ASP A 466 -41.50 -24.10 7.02
CA ASP A 466 -40.92 -24.99 5.99
C ASP A 466 -40.30 -24.23 4.81
N TRP A 467 -40.47 -22.92 4.73
CA TRP A 467 -39.88 -22.11 3.66
C TRP A 467 -38.47 -21.65 4.03
N THR A 468 -37.58 -21.83 3.08
CA THR A 468 -36.17 -21.40 3.19
C THR A 468 -35.73 -20.81 1.86
N GLU A 469 -35.02 -19.68 1.91
CA GLU A 469 -34.44 -19.00 0.74
C GLU A 469 -33.04 -18.50 1.09
N THR A 470 -32.10 -18.64 0.14
CA THR A 470 -30.74 -18.17 0.27
C THR A 470 -30.54 -16.95 -0.62
N VAL A 471 -30.14 -15.83 -0.04
CA VAL A 471 -29.96 -14.56 -0.75
C VAL A 471 -28.54 -14.05 -0.53
N LYS A 472 -27.86 -13.71 -1.64
CA LYS A 472 -26.54 -13.11 -1.60
C LYS A 472 -26.60 -11.69 -1.04
N LEU A 473 -25.59 -11.30 -0.23
CA LEU A 473 -25.41 -9.93 0.23
C LEU A 473 -25.04 -9.02 -0.95
N ASN A 474 -25.57 -7.82 -0.93
CA ASN A 474 -25.10 -6.72 -1.80
C ASN A 474 -23.84 -6.06 -1.21
N ALA A 475 -23.28 -5.05 -1.89
CA ALA A 475 -22.07 -4.36 -1.46
C ALA A 475 -22.21 -3.65 -0.09
N ASP A 476 -23.43 -3.36 0.34
CA ASP A 476 -23.73 -2.73 1.64
C ASP A 476 -23.95 -3.76 2.77
N GLY A 477 -23.70 -5.04 2.51
CA GLY A 477 -23.93 -6.12 3.46
C GLY A 477 -25.42 -6.45 3.69
N VAL A 478 -26.29 -6.17 2.72
CA VAL A 478 -27.75 -6.34 2.85
C VAL A 478 -28.25 -7.42 1.91
N ALA A 479 -29.08 -8.32 2.44
CA ALA A 479 -29.87 -9.29 1.69
C ALA A 479 -31.36 -9.03 1.91
N THR A 480 -32.16 -8.97 0.84
CA THR A 480 -33.61 -8.79 0.92
C THR A 480 -34.32 -9.86 0.09
N VAL A 481 -35.35 -10.43 0.63
CA VAL A 481 -36.19 -11.45 -0.03
C VAL A 481 -37.67 -11.15 0.12
N THR A 482 -38.46 -11.49 -0.90
CA THR A 482 -39.91 -11.51 -0.80
C THR A 482 -40.38 -12.95 -0.54
N ALA A 483 -40.97 -13.19 0.59
CA ALA A 483 -41.50 -14.51 0.95
C ALA A 483 -42.77 -14.84 0.15
N PRO A 484 -43.07 -16.12 -0.11
CA PRO A 484 -44.33 -16.55 -0.67
C PRO A 484 -45.54 -16.05 0.14
N GLU A 485 -46.67 -15.82 -0.53
CA GLU A 485 -47.88 -15.36 0.11
C GLU A 485 -48.26 -16.22 1.32
N GLY A 486 -48.43 -15.59 2.48
CA GLY A 486 -48.80 -16.25 3.73
C GLY A 486 -47.65 -16.97 4.46
N ALA A 487 -46.46 -17.08 3.88
CA ALA A 487 -45.34 -17.78 4.52
C ALA A 487 -44.90 -17.14 5.83
N LEU A 488 -44.98 -15.79 5.93
CA LEU A 488 -44.60 -15.08 7.14
C LEU A 488 -45.74 -14.98 8.17
N GLY A 489 -46.98 -15.34 7.81
CA GLY A 489 -48.17 -15.06 8.63
C GLY A 489 -48.50 -16.10 9.71
N LYS A 490 -47.92 -17.31 9.66
CA LYS A 490 -48.32 -18.45 10.50
C LYS A 490 -47.19 -19.14 11.26
N VAL A 491 -45.99 -18.54 11.27
CA VAL A 491 -44.82 -19.13 11.92
C VAL A 491 -44.50 -18.39 13.21
N SER A 492 -44.08 -19.13 14.21
CA SER A 492 -43.72 -18.57 15.52
C SER A 492 -42.32 -17.96 15.55
N LYS A 493 -41.48 -18.33 14.58
CA LYS A 493 -40.09 -17.87 14.50
C LYS A 493 -39.66 -17.70 13.04
N ILE A 494 -39.00 -16.60 12.76
CA ILE A 494 -38.33 -16.33 11.50
C ILE A 494 -36.86 -16.10 11.80
N THR A 495 -35.98 -16.66 10.98
CA THR A 495 -34.53 -16.54 11.16
C THR A 495 -33.83 -16.05 9.91
N ALA A 496 -32.73 -15.37 10.11
CA ALA A 496 -31.74 -15.05 9.09
C ALA A 496 -30.38 -15.51 9.61
N ALA A 497 -29.74 -16.43 8.87
CA ALA A 497 -28.45 -16.99 9.25
C ALA A 497 -27.40 -16.60 8.19
N TYR A 498 -26.39 -15.85 8.59
CA TYR A 498 -25.25 -15.53 7.75
C TYR A 498 -24.23 -16.65 7.81
N GLY A 499 -23.80 -17.18 6.67
CA GLY A 499 -22.94 -18.34 6.56
C GLY A 499 -21.44 -18.03 6.40
N GLY A 500 -21.04 -16.76 6.43
CA GLY A 500 -19.66 -16.36 6.12
C GLY A 500 -19.40 -16.29 4.61
N TYR A 501 -18.12 -16.13 4.25
CA TYR A 501 -17.64 -16.16 2.87
C TYR A 501 -16.44 -17.13 2.75
N THR A 502 -16.04 -17.46 1.53
CA THR A 502 -15.02 -18.50 1.27
C THR A 502 -13.63 -18.21 1.82
N ASP A 503 -13.31 -16.94 2.10
CA ASP A 503 -12.02 -16.53 2.69
C ASP A 503 -11.96 -16.70 4.22
N ASN A 504 -13.09 -16.99 4.86
CA ASN A 504 -13.24 -17.16 6.31
C ASN A 504 -12.71 -15.97 7.15
N LEU A 505 -12.69 -14.77 6.58
CA LEU A 505 -12.22 -13.56 7.28
C LEU A 505 -13.31 -12.96 8.20
N VAL A 506 -14.56 -13.40 8.06
CA VAL A 506 -15.71 -12.95 8.85
C VAL A 506 -16.45 -14.15 9.43
N ASN A 507 -16.61 -14.16 10.74
CA ASN A 507 -17.33 -15.23 11.45
C ASN A 507 -18.82 -15.24 11.10
N VAL A 508 -19.41 -16.43 11.13
CA VAL A 508 -20.86 -16.63 10.94
C VAL A 508 -21.67 -15.94 12.03
N SER A 509 -22.88 -15.48 11.70
CA SER A 509 -23.82 -14.94 12.66
C SER A 509 -25.26 -15.20 12.25
N ASP A 510 -26.19 -15.09 13.18
CA ASP A 510 -27.62 -15.24 12.91
C ASP A 510 -28.46 -14.24 13.72
N ASP A 511 -29.67 -14.04 13.27
CA ASP A 511 -30.69 -13.29 14.00
C ASP A 511 -32.06 -13.95 13.86
N ALA A 512 -32.97 -13.61 14.72
CA ALA A 512 -34.31 -14.17 14.72
C ALA A 512 -35.37 -13.15 15.15
N ILE A 513 -36.52 -13.21 14.49
CA ILE A 513 -37.71 -12.48 14.89
C ILE A 513 -38.72 -13.50 15.39
N GLU A 514 -39.18 -13.38 16.64
CA GLU A 514 -40.30 -14.16 17.16
C GLU A 514 -41.60 -13.44 16.83
N GLN A 515 -42.56 -14.17 16.23
CA GLN A 515 -43.91 -13.66 16.05
C GLN A 515 -44.76 -13.97 17.27
N THR A 516 -45.32 -12.96 17.88
CA THR A 516 -46.56 -13.15 18.69
C THR A 516 -47.69 -13.47 17.70
N PRO A 517 -48.56 -14.47 17.99
CA PRO A 517 -49.73 -14.72 17.19
C PRO A 517 -50.54 -13.45 17.04
N ASP A 518 -50.91 -13.11 15.80
CA ASP A 518 -51.80 -11.98 15.52
C ASP A 518 -53.10 -12.20 16.35
N PRO A 519 -53.54 -11.27 17.22
CA PRO A 519 -54.82 -11.44 17.87
C PRO A 519 -55.88 -11.60 16.80
N ASP A 520 -56.68 -12.64 16.97
CA ASP A 520 -57.79 -13.03 16.10
C ASP A 520 -58.54 -11.77 15.61
N PRO A 521 -58.75 -11.58 14.29
CA PRO A 521 -59.38 -10.36 13.79
C PRO A 521 -60.71 -10.15 14.46
N THR A 522 -60.81 -9.05 15.21
CA THR A 522 -62.09 -8.59 15.78
C THR A 522 -63.09 -8.58 14.63
N PRO A 523 -64.25 -9.22 14.79
CA PRO A 523 -65.26 -9.26 13.74
C PRO A 523 -65.64 -7.84 13.31
N ASP A 524 -65.62 -7.62 12.01
CA ASP A 524 -65.90 -6.38 11.32
C ASP A 524 -67.22 -5.75 11.88
N PRO A 525 -67.24 -4.49 12.32
CA PRO A 525 -68.47 -3.87 12.74
C PRO A 525 -69.40 -3.76 11.56
N THR A 526 -70.60 -4.26 11.75
CA THR A 526 -71.73 -4.17 10.81
C THR A 526 -71.81 -2.78 10.19
N PRO A 527 -71.99 -2.64 8.87
CA PRO A 527 -72.01 -1.36 8.19
C PRO A 527 -73.19 -0.50 8.62
N ASP A 528 -72.92 0.72 9.06
CA ASP A 528 -73.87 1.77 9.36
C ASP A 528 -74.50 2.31 8.04
N PRO A 529 -75.80 2.61 7.97
CA PRO A 529 -76.43 3.00 6.72
C PRO A 529 -76.01 4.41 6.24
N ASP A 530 -75.79 4.48 4.97
CA ASP A 530 -75.41 5.58 4.10
C ASP A 530 -76.07 6.95 4.39
N PRO A 531 -75.35 8.06 4.52
CA PRO A 531 -75.90 9.41 4.43
C PRO A 531 -75.69 10.03 3.06
N THR A 532 -76.81 10.53 2.57
CA THR A 532 -77.09 11.29 1.36
C THR A 532 -76.08 12.38 0.99
N PRO A 533 -75.84 12.65 -0.31
CA PRO A 533 -74.82 13.57 -0.80
C PRO A 533 -75.26 15.06 -0.81
N ALA A 534 -74.33 15.96 -0.56
CA ALA A 534 -74.47 17.40 -0.82
C ALA A 534 -73.23 17.98 -1.57
N PRO A 535 -73.32 19.14 -2.17
CA PRO A 535 -72.92 19.33 -3.57
C PRO A 535 -71.54 19.95 -3.80
N THR A 536 -71.11 19.78 -5.05
CA THR A 536 -69.93 20.29 -5.73
C THR A 536 -69.64 21.78 -5.63
N THR A 537 -68.39 22.14 -5.49
CA THR A 537 -67.82 23.35 -6.09
C THR A 537 -66.38 23.09 -6.57
N LYS A 538 -66.10 23.43 -7.80
CA LYS A 538 -64.82 23.49 -8.52
C LYS A 538 -64.46 24.99 -8.63
N PRO A 539 -63.32 25.42 -9.18
CA PRO A 539 -61.93 24.94 -9.20
C PRO A 539 -60.89 26.01 -8.77
N GLY A 540 -59.63 25.63 -8.60
CA GLY A 540 -58.51 26.57 -8.43
C GLY A 540 -57.19 25.99 -8.89
N THR A 541 -56.67 26.59 -9.90
CA THR A 541 -55.52 26.39 -10.75
C THR A 541 -54.17 26.26 -10.08
N THR A 542 -53.39 25.34 -10.64
CA THR A 542 -51.97 25.39 -11.09
C THR A 542 -50.86 25.94 -10.18
N THR A 543 -49.83 25.15 -9.95
CA THR A 543 -48.47 25.45 -10.47
C THR A 543 -47.54 24.25 -10.34
N THR A 544 -47.01 23.85 -11.45
CA THR A 544 -45.93 22.87 -11.64
C THR A 544 -44.58 23.39 -11.11
N LYS A 545 -43.89 22.62 -10.29
CA LYS A 545 -42.47 22.78 -10.05
C LYS A 545 -41.73 21.55 -10.56
N LYS A 546 -40.95 21.75 -11.63
CA LYS A 546 -39.99 20.81 -12.16
C LYS A 546 -38.89 20.58 -11.12
N THR A 547 -38.69 19.36 -10.70
CA THR A 547 -37.49 18.92 -9.98
C THR A 547 -36.49 18.37 -11.00
N ALA A 548 -35.33 18.99 -11.03
CA ALA A 548 -34.20 18.57 -11.86
C ALA A 548 -33.57 17.28 -11.28
N LYS A 549 -33.41 16.29 -12.14
CA LYS A 549 -32.60 15.10 -11.85
C LYS A 549 -31.12 15.50 -11.73
N LYS A 550 -30.50 15.26 -10.59
CA LYS A 550 -29.05 15.27 -10.43
C LYS A 550 -28.50 13.99 -11.08
N ALA A 551 -27.65 14.17 -12.07
CA ALA A 551 -26.89 13.09 -12.66
C ALA A 551 -25.86 12.57 -11.64
N ALA A 552 -25.84 11.27 -11.44
CA ALA A 552 -24.79 10.60 -10.66
C ALA A 552 -23.49 10.65 -11.45
N VAL A 553 -22.44 11.18 -10.84
CA VAL A 553 -21.08 11.08 -11.36
C VAL A 553 -20.58 9.67 -11.04
N VAL A 554 -20.36 8.89 -12.07
CA VAL A 554 -19.69 7.59 -11.97
C VAL A 554 -18.19 7.88 -11.82
N VAL A 555 -17.66 7.66 -10.65
CA VAL A 555 -16.19 7.66 -10.44
C VAL A 555 -15.66 6.33 -10.95
N ASN A 556 -14.89 6.39 -12.02
CA ASN A 556 -14.31 5.22 -12.68
C ASN A 556 -12.96 4.94 -12.00
N THR A 557 -12.92 4.01 -11.04
CA THR A 557 -11.67 3.49 -10.45
C THR A 557 -11.23 2.27 -11.26
N GLY A 558 -10.57 2.51 -12.39
CA GLY A 558 -10.01 1.46 -13.23
C GLY A 558 -8.61 1.08 -12.76
N ALA A 559 -8.45 -0.11 -12.20
CA ALA A 559 -7.13 -0.70 -12.01
C ALA A 559 -6.58 -1.21 -13.35
N ASN A 560 -5.40 -0.74 -13.74
CA ASN A 560 -4.70 -1.19 -14.94
C ASN A 560 -3.87 -2.44 -14.62
N VAL A 561 -4.33 -3.61 -15.01
CA VAL A 561 -3.55 -4.84 -14.88
C VAL A 561 -3.03 -5.27 -16.26
N LYS A 562 -1.83 -4.85 -16.59
CA LYS A 562 -1.17 -5.20 -17.87
C LYS A 562 0.03 -6.12 -17.75
N GLY A 563 0.37 -6.59 -16.56
CA GLY A 563 1.66 -7.25 -16.32
C GLY A 563 1.68 -8.75 -16.55
N ILE A 564 0.67 -9.46 -16.07
CA ILE A 564 0.80 -10.91 -15.92
C ILE A 564 0.78 -11.67 -17.25
N ALA A 565 -0.06 -11.27 -18.20
CA ALA A 565 -0.15 -12.00 -19.48
C ALA A 565 1.00 -11.71 -20.44
N LEU A 566 1.57 -10.49 -20.41
CA LEU A 566 2.66 -10.12 -21.31
C LEU A 566 4.01 -10.64 -20.82
N VAL A 567 4.23 -10.67 -19.49
CA VAL A 567 5.48 -11.18 -18.89
C VAL A 567 5.60 -12.69 -19.08
N ALA A 568 4.52 -13.46 -18.91
CA ALA A 568 4.54 -14.89 -19.20
C ALA A 568 4.82 -15.18 -20.69
N ALA A 569 4.28 -14.37 -21.60
CA ALA A 569 4.54 -14.51 -23.03
C ALA A 569 5.96 -14.06 -23.43
N ILE A 570 6.48 -12.99 -22.80
CA ILE A 570 7.85 -12.48 -23.09
C ILE A 570 8.90 -13.42 -22.49
N LEU A 571 8.68 -14.00 -21.31
CA LEU A 571 9.58 -15.00 -20.72
C LEU A 571 9.61 -16.29 -21.54
N ALA A 572 8.48 -16.73 -22.10
CA ALA A 572 8.43 -17.87 -23.01
C ALA A 572 9.17 -17.60 -24.34
N ILE A 573 9.11 -16.37 -24.86
CA ILE A 573 9.77 -15.95 -26.10
C ILE A 573 11.25 -15.65 -25.84
N GLY A 574 11.61 -15.02 -24.72
CA GLY A 574 12.99 -14.76 -24.31
C GLY A 574 13.76 -16.04 -24.03
N GLY A 575 13.14 -17.01 -23.35
CA GLY A 575 13.70 -18.35 -23.14
C GLY A 575 13.96 -19.10 -24.45
N ALA A 576 13.03 -19.03 -25.39
CA ALA A 576 13.19 -19.66 -26.71
C ALA A 576 14.30 -19.01 -27.57
N LEU A 577 14.47 -17.69 -27.47
CA LEU A 577 15.56 -16.96 -28.16
C LEU A 577 16.94 -17.23 -27.53
N ALA A 578 17.02 -17.38 -26.20
CA ALA A 578 18.25 -17.74 -25.51
C ALA A 578 18.70 -19.18 -25.86
N VAL A 579 17.76 -20.12 -25.97
CA VAL A 579 18.03 -21.49 -26.41
C VAL A 579 18.48 -21.53 -27.88
N LEU A 580 17.87 -20.73 -28.76
CA LEU A 580 18.25 -20.63 -30.17
C LEU A 580 19.64 -19.96 -30.38
N ARG A 581 20.02 -18.98 -29.52
CA ARG A 581 21.37 -18.39 -29.55
C ARG A 581 22.44 -19.38 -29.06
N ARG A 582 22.17 -20.17 -28.04
CA ARG A 582 23.09 -21.24 -27.59
C ARG A 582 23.25 -22.35 -28.64
N TRP A 583 22.20 -22.65 -29.40
CA TRP A 583 22.29 -23.65 -30.47
C TRP A 583 23.09 -23.17 -31.70
N LYS A 584 23.08 -21.84 -31.97
CA LYS A 584 23.91 -21.25 -33.05
C LYS A 584 25.38 -21.04 -32.67
N ALA A 585 25.71 -20.99 -31.36
CA ALA A 585 27.09 -20.87 -30.89
C ALA A 585 27.81 -22.23 -30.72
N ALA A 586 27.08 -23.34 -30.87
CA ALA A 586 27.59 -24.70 -30.75
C ALA A 586 27.65 -25.46 -32.09
N ARG A 587 27.59 -24.72 -33.22
CA ARG A 587 27.89 -25.22 -34.57
C ARG A 587 29.00 -24.34 -35.24
#